data_0c8a45083d9eb77b0225826b34f23a1f
#
_entry.id   0c8a45083d9eb77b0225826b34f23a1f
#
_cell.length_a   1.000
_cell.length_b   1.000
_cell.length_c   1.000
_cell.angle_alpha   90.00
_cell.angle_beta   90.00
_cell.angle_gamma   90.00
#
_symmetry.space_group_name_H-M   'P 1'
#
loop_
_entity.id
_entity.type
_entity.pdbx_description
1 polymer ?
#
loop_
_entity_poly.entity_id
_entity_poly.type
_entity_poly.pdbx_seq_one_letter_code
_entity_poly.pdbx_strand_id
1 'polypeptide(L)'
;MTPALSVPSALLIRRHLHFGWWTLLIFLTAGLALEALHGFKVEAYLNVSNETRRLMWTLAHAHGTLLGLVNLGFAATARVLPAWPEKSKRFASASFLAATVLMPAGFFLGGLFIYAGDPGLGIVLVPVGGILLFSAVLLTALALKQYRPDAT
;
A
#
# COMPACT_ATOMS: atom_id res chain seq x y z
N MET A 1 -9.20 19.27 25.87
CA MET A 1 -9.20 17.83 26.18
C MET A 1 -9.44 17.08 24.88
N THR A 2 -8.48 16.32 24.39
CA THR A 2 -8.69 15.45 23.21
C THR A 2 -9.70 14.37 23.60
N PRO A 3 -10.79 14.17 22.82
CA PRO A 3 -11.76 13.13 23.13
C PRO A 3 -11.09 11.76 23.10
N ALA A 4 -11.41 10.93 24.08
CA ALA A 4 -10.86 9.57 24.18
C ALA A 4 -11.29 8.77 22.95
N LEU A 5 -10.31 8.12 22.28
CA LEU A 5 -10.59 7.23 21.15
C LEU A 5 -11.43 6.04 21.63
N SER A 6 -12.43 5.66 20.85
CA SER A 6 -13.12 4.38 21.07
C SER A 6 -12.15 3.21 20.94
N VAL A 7 -12.35 2.13 21.70
CA VAL A 7 -11.50 0.93 21.65
C VAL A 7 -11.35 0.38 20.22
N PRO A 8 -12.42 0.27 19.39
CA PRO A 8 -12.29 -0.16 18.00
C PRO A 8 -11.38 0.76 17.18
N SER A 9 -11.46 2.08 17.36
CA SER A 9 -10.60 3.04 16.65
C SER A 9 -9.14 2.92 17.06
N ALA A 10 -8.86 2.72 18.34
CA ALA A 10 -7.49 2.54 18.85
C ALA A 10 -6.84 1.26 18.27
N LEU A 11 -7.58 0.17 18.20
CA LEU A 11 -7.12 -1.09 17.59
C LEU A 11 -6.84 -0.94 16.08
N LEU A 12 -7.70 -0.23 15.36
CA LEU A 12 -7.53 0.05 13.94
C LEU A 12 -6.25 0.87 13.70
N ILE A 13 -6.05 1.95 14.45
CA ILE A 13 -4.84 2.78 14.37
C ILE A 13 -3.59 1.95 14.62
N ARG A 14 -3.57 1.16 15.71
CA ARG A 14 -2.45 0.28 16.03
C ARG A 14 -2.15 -0.69 14.90
N ARG A 15 -3.18 -1.31 14.29
CA ARG A 15 -3.03 -2.24 13.17
C ARG A 15 -2.35 -1.57 11.97
N HIS A 16 -2.78 -0.37 11.59
CA HIS A 16 -2.17 0.35 10.46
C HIS A 16 -0.75 0.82 10.75
N LEU A 17 -0.44 1.22 11.99
CA LEU A 17 0.93 1.55 12.38
C LEU A 17 1.85 0.33 12.26
N HIS A 18 1.47 -0.81 12.85
CA HIS A 18 2.26 -2.03 12.72
C HIS A 18 2.41 -2.46 11.26
N PHE A 19 1.30 -2.57 10.54
CA PHE A 19 1.30 -3.01 9.16
C PHE A 19 2.12 -2.07 8.26
N GLY A 20 1.97 -0.75 8.41
CA GLY A 20 2.71 0.24 7.64
C GLY A 20 4.22 0.14 7.84
N TRP A 21 4.70 0.08 9.09
CA TRP A 21 6.13 -0.04 9.38
C TRP A 21 6.73 -1.37 8.91
N TRP A 22 6.04 -2.50 9.10
CA TRP A 22 6.50 -3.78 8.56
C TRP A 22 6.50 -3.82 7.04
N THR A 23 5.50 -3.24 6.40
CA THR A 23 5.45 -3.10 4.94
C THR A 23 6.64 -2.29 4.44
N LEU A 24 6.94 -1.15 5.07
CA LEU A 24 8.11 -0.34 4.73
C LEU A 24 9.40 -1.15 4.87
N LEU A 25 9.60 -1.85 5.98
CA LEU A 25 10.79 -2.67 6.18
C LEU A 25 10.94 -3.73 5.09
N ILE A 26 9.87 -4.44 4.75
CA ILE A 26 9.88 -5.48 3.71
C ILE A 26 10.24 -4.89 2.35
N PHE A 27 9.57 -3.80 1.95
CA PHE A 27 9.78 -3.25 0.62
C PHE A 27 11.08 -2.43 0.51
N LEU A 28 11.56 -1.79 1.57
CA LEU A 28 12.91 -1.21 1.59
C LEU A 28 13.98 -2.30 1.42
N THR A 29 13.83 -3.44 2.10
CA THR A 29 14.74 -4.58 1.93
C THR A 29 14.66 -5.12 0.49
N ALA A 30 13.47 -5.21 -0.08
CA ALA A 30 13.30 -5.59 -1.48
C ALA A 30 14.00 -4.60 -2.43
N GLY A 31 13.89 -3.29 -2.17
CA GLY A 31 14.61 -2.26 -2.94
C GLY A 31 16.12 -2.43 -2.87
N LEU A 32 16.68 -2.63 -1.67
CA LEU A 32 18.11 -2.92 -1.51
C LEU A 32 18.54 -4.18 -2.28
N ALA A 33 17.71 -5.23 -2.28
CA ALA A 33 17.97 -6.43 -3.06
C ALA A 33 17.98 -6.15 -4.57
N LEU A 34 17.02 -5.36 -5.08
CA LEU A 34 16.98 -4.95 -6.50
C LEU A 34 18.21 -4.12 -6.88
N GLU A 35 18.65 -3.19 -6.02
CA GLU A 35 19.87 -2.41 -6.21
C GLU A 35 21.12 -3.31 -6.24
N ALA A 36 21.19 -4.29 -5.33
CA ALA A 36 22.29 -5.26 -5.33
C ALA A 36 22.31 -6.08 -6.62
N LEU A 37 21.15 -6.61 -7.08
CA LEU A 37 21.04 -7.33 -8.34
C LEU A 37 21.50 -6.48 -9.53
N HIS A 38 21.19 -5.18 -9.52
CA HIS A 38 21.62 -4.23 -10.53
C HIS A 38 23.13 -3.96 -10.44
N GLY A 39 23.63 -3.61 -9.25
CA GLY A 39 25.02 -3.24 -9.01
C GLY A 39 26.00 -4.39 -9.29
N PHE A 40 25.65 -5.61 -8.92
CA PHE A 40 26.44 -6.82 -9.20
C PHE A 40 26.19 -7.40 -10.60
N LYS A 41 25.40 -6.74 -11.43
CA LYS A 41 25.10 -7.12 -12.83
C LYS A 41 24.60 -8.55 -12.97
N VAL A 42 23.69 -8.96 -12.05
CA VAL A 42 23.14 -10.33 -12.07
C VAL A 42 22.33 -10.53 -13.35
N GLU A 43 22.78 -11.46 -14.22
CA GLU A 43 22.21 -11.69 -15.55
C GLU A 43 20.71 -12.00 -15.49
N ALA A 44 20.25 -12.82 -14.56
CA ALA A 44 18.83 -13.15 -14.39
C ALA A 44 17.92 -11.93 -14.16
N TYR A 45 18.48 -10.81 -13.71
CA TYR A 45 17.79 -9.56 -13.50
C TYR A 45 18.02 -8.55 -14.64
N LEU A 46 19.26 -8.48 -15.16
CA LEU A 46 19.67 -7.46 -16.15
C LEU A 46 19.58 -7.91 -17.61
N ASN A 47 19.25 -9.16 -17.88
CA ASN A 47 19.10 -9.63 -19.27
C ASN A 47 18.04 -8.79 -20.00
N VAL A 48 18.34 -8.38 -21.25
CA VAL A 48 17.45 -7.57 -22.08
C VAL A 48 16.10 -8.23 -22.29
N SER A 49 16.05 -9.57 -22.37
CA SER A 49 14.81 -10.35 -22.45
C SER A 49 13.93 -10.25 -21.18
N ASN A 50 14.47 -9.71 -20.09
CA ASN A 50 13.81 -9.60 -18.78
C ASN A 50 13.45 -8.16 -18.39
N GLU A 51 13.35 -7.22 -19.35
CA GLU A 51 12.98 -5.83 -19.06
C GLU A 51 11.63 -5.73 -18.35
N THR A 52 10.63 -6.47 -18.80
CA THR A 52 9.31 -6.54 -18.17
C THR A 52 9.40 -7.01 -16.73
N ARG A 53 10.21 -8.03 -16.42
CA ARG A 53 10.44 -8.50 -15.04
C ARG A 53 11.05 -7.41 -14.19
N ARG A 54 12.07 -6.74 -14.67
CA ARG A 54 12.74 -5.65 -13.97
C ARG A 54 11.78 -4.51 -13.66
N LEU A 55 10.98 -4.10 -14.66
CA LEU A 55 9.94 -3.08 -14.48
C LEU A 55 8.92 -3.51 -13.43
N MET A 56 8.37 -4.72 -13.52
CA MET A 56 7.36 -5.23 -12.59
C MET A 56 7.87 -5.29 -11.16
N TRP A 57 9.09 -5.77 -10.94
CA TRP A 57 9.65 -5.85 -9.58
C TRP A 57 9.99 -4.48 -9.01
N THR A 58 10.46 -3.55 -9.84
CA THR A 58 10.63 -2.14 -9.44
C THR A 58 9.29 -1.51 -9.04
N LEU A 59 8.22 -1.77 -9.80
CA LEU A 59 6.87 -1.30 -9.47
C LEU A 59 6.34 -1.95 -8.18
N ALA A 60 6.60 -3.24 -7.95
CA ALA A 60 6.23 -3.92 -6.71
C ALA A 60 6.88 -3.24 -5.49
N HIS A 61 8.20 -3.00 -5.55
CA HIS A 61 8.93 -2.28 -4.51
C HIS A 61 8.38 -0.87 -4.29
N ALA A 62 8.22 -0.08 -5.35
CA ALA A 62 7.79 1.31 -5.26
C ALA A 62 6.36 1.42 -4.67
N HIS A 63 5.42 0.62 -5.17
CA HIS A 63 4.05 0.62 -4.65
C HIS A 63 3.97 0.09 -3.22
N GLY A 64 4.73 -0.95 -2.88
CA GLY A 64 4.77 -1.46 -1.52
C GLY A 64 5.30 -0.43 -0.52
N THR A 65 6.36 0.28 -0.86
CA THR A 65 6.93 1.36 -0.04
C THR A 65 5.93 2.51 0.10
N LEU A 66 5.36 2.99 -1.01
CA LEU A 66 4.36 4.07 -0.98
C LEU A 66 3.15 3.69 -0.14
N LEU A 67 2.60 2.49 -0.34
CA LEU A 67 1.40 2.05 0.38
C LEU A 67 1.68 1.77 1.87
N GLY A 68 2.90 1.41 2.24
CA GLY A 68 3.35 1.41 3.63
C GLY A 68 3.21 2.79 4.27
N LEU A 69 3.72 3.85 3.60
CA LEU A 69 3.57 5.24 4.07
C LEU A 69 2.10 5.68 4.12
N VAL A 70 1.30 5.29 3.12
CA VAL A 70 -0.14 5.60 3.09
C VAL A 70 -0.86 4.99 4.30
N ASN A 71 -0.52 3.77 4.72
CA ASN A 71 -1.07 3.16 5.94
C ASN A 71 -0.71 3.95 7.20
N LEU A 72 0.53 4.46 7.32
CA LEU A 72 0.93 5.33 8.43
C LEU A 72 0.15 6.66 8.40
N GLY A 73 0.01 7.27 7.21
CA GLY A 73 -0.79 8.48 7.01
C GLY A 73 -2.26 8.25 7.38
N PHE A 74 -2.85 7.12 6.99
CA PHE A 74 -4.21 6.76 7.38
C PHE A 74 -4.37 6.59 8.89
N ALA A 75 -3.40 5.96 9.57
CA ALA A 75 -3.42 5.84 11.03
C ALA A 75 -3.41 7.22 11.72
N ALA A 76 -2.57 8.15 11.23
CA ALA A 76 -2.52 9.52 11.71
C ALA A 76 -3.84 10.25 11.47
N THR A 77 -4.41 10.15 10.27
CA THR A 77 -5.71 10.74 9.90
C THR A 77 -6.85 10.21 10.77
N ALA A 78 -6.92 8.88 10.95
CA ALA A 78 -7.96 8.25 11.78
C ALA A 78 -7.88 8.68 13.26
N ARG A 79 -6.69 9.05 13.74
CA ARG A 79 -6.48 9.59 15.09
C ARG A 79 -7.03 11.01 15.23
N VAL A 80 -6.90 11.83 14.18
CA VAL A 80 -7.34 13.23 14.15
C VAL A 80 -8.85 13.33 13.92
N LEU A 81 -9.48 12.31 13.32
CA LEU A 81 -10.90 12.27 12.97
C LEU A 81 -11.71 11.31 13.87
N PRO A 82 -11.91 11.60 15.17
CA PRO A 82 -12.66 10.71 16.07
C PRO A 82 -14.13 10.56 15.67
N ALA A 83 -14.73 11.59 15.06
CA ALA A 83 -16.13 11.64 14.62
C ALA A 83 -16.38 10.93 13.28
N TRP A 84 -15.34 10.35 12.64
CA TRP A 84 -15.52 9.62 11.38
C TRP A 84 -16.43 8.40 11.57
N PRO A 85 -17.54 8.25 10.78
CA PRO A 85 -18.47 7.13 10.92
C PRO A 85 -17.75 5.77 10.85
N GLU A 86 -17.99 4.94 11.84
CA GLU A 86 -17.23 3.69 12.05
C GLU A 86 -17.29 2.73 10.85
N LYS A 87 -18.46 2.60 10.20
CA LYS A 87 -18.61 1.74 9.00
C LYS A 87 -17.70 2.19 7.86
N SER A 88 -17.72 3.49 7.53
CA SER A 88 -16.90 4.07 6.48
C SER A 88 -15.40 3.96 6.80
N LYS A 89 -15.01 4.25 8.04
CA LYS A 89 -13.63 4.13 8.52
C LYS A 89 -13.11 2.69 8.43
N ARG A 90 -13.92 1.69 8.84
CA ARG A 90 -13.56 0.28 8.75
C ARG A 90 -13.44 -0.20 7.31
N PHE A 91 -14.32 0.24 6.42
CA PHE A 91 -14.23 -0.08 4.99
C PHE A 91 -12.96 0.54 4.37
N ALA A 92 -12.69 1.81 4.62
CA ALA A 92 -11.45 2.47 4.17
C ALA A 92 -10.20 1.73 4.69
N SER A 93 -10.19 1.36 5.97
CA SER A 93 -9.12 0.57 6.59
C SER A 93 -8.90 -0.77 5.87
N ALA A 94 -9.95 -1.56 5.66
CA ALA A 94 -9.84 -2.84 4.98
C ALA A 94 -9.34 -2.69 3.54
N SER A 95 -9.82 -1.67 2.83
CA SER A 95 -9.43 -1.36 1.45
C SER A 95 -7.96 -0.93 1.35
N PHE A 96 -7.44 -0.10 2.27
CA PHE A 96 -6.01 0.24 2.31
C PHE A 96 -5.13 -0.99 2.54
N LEU A 97 -5.48 -1.83 3.51
CA LEU A 97 -4.72 -3.05 3.80
C LEU A 97 -4.73 -4.01 2.60
N ALA A 98 -5.90 -4.23 1.99
CA ALA A 98 -6.02 -5.09 0.82
C ALA A 98 -5.24 -4.55 -0.38
N ALA A 99 -5.34 -3.25 -0.68
CA ALA A 99 -4.59 -2.61 -1.76
C ALA A 99 -3.08 -2.74 -1.57
N THR A 100 -2.60 -2.58 -0.31
CA THR A 100 -1.17 -2.70 0.04
C THR A 100 -0.62 -4.11 -0.18
N VAL A 101 -1.46 -5.13 -0.12
CA VAL A 101 -1.08 -6.51 -0.46
C VAL A 101 -1.23 -6.77 -1.95
N LEU A 102 -2.40 -6.44 -2.52
CA LEU A 102 -2.76 -6.85 -3.88
C LEU A 102 -1.90 -6.16 -4.95
N MET A 103 -1.64 -4.86 -4.83
CA MET A 103 -0.90 -4.14 -5.87
C MET A 103 0.56 -4.60 -5.96
N PRO A 104 1.36 -4.60 -4.88
CA PRO A 104 2.73 -5.09 -4.96
C PRO A 104 2.81 -6.59 -5.31
N ALA A 105 1.91 -7.41 -4.77
CA ALA A 105 1.84 -8.83 -5.14
C ALA A 105 1.51 -9.02 -6.62
N GLY A 106 0.60 -8.22 -7.17
CA GLY A 106 0.24 -8.24 -8.59
C GLY A 106 1.41 -7.94 -9.50
N PHE A 107 2.16 -6.87 -9.20
CA PHE A 107 3.38 -6.55 -9.92
C PHE A 107 4.45 -7.63 -9.76
N PHE A 108 4.68 -8.09 -8.54
CA PHE A 108 5.69 -9.12 -8.29
C PHE A 108 5.39 -10.42 -9.05
N LEU A 109 4.17 -10.92 -8.94
CA LEU A 109 3.72 -12.14 -9.65
C LEU A 109 3.67 -11.94 -11.17
N GLY A 110 3.28 -10.73 -11.63
CA GLY A 110 3.34 -10.36 -13.04
C GLY A 110 4.75 -10.41 -13.61
N GLY A 111 5.77 -10.11 -12.79
CA GLY A 111 7.18 -10.19 -13.18
C GLY A 111 7.80 -11.58 -13.05
N LEU A 112 7.19 -12.52 -12.28
CA LEU A 112 7.69 -13.89 -12.15
C LEU A 112 7.47 -14.71 -13.41
N PHE A 113 6.29 -14.60 -14.00
CA PHE A 113 5.89 -15.34 -15.18
C PHE A 113 5.63 -14.36 -16.32
N ILE A 114 6.47 -14.40 -17.36
CA ILE A 114 6.41 -13.50 -18.50
C ILE A 114 6.05 -14.34 -19.74
N TYR A 115 5.09 -13.89 -20.50
CA TYR A 115 4.63 -14.52 -21.72
C TYR A 115 4.84 -13.58 -22.91
N ALA A 116 5.74 -13.93 -23.82
CA ALA A 116 6.03 -13.14 -25.03
C ALA A 116 6.34 -11.65 -24.75
N GLY A 117 6.96 -11.35 -23.61
CA GLY A 117 7.29 -9.98 -23.21
C GLY A 117 6.24 -9.31 -22.31
N ASP A 118 5.04 -9.88 -22.18
CA ASP A 118 3.96 -9.35 -21.35
C ASP A 118 4.00 -9.89 -19.92
N PRO A 119 3.52 -9.10 -18.93
CA PRO A 119 3.41 -9.56 -17.55
C PRO A 119 2.48 -10.78 -17.41
N GLY A 120 2.82 -11.69 -16.49
CA GLY A 120 1.98 -12.83 -16.17
C GLY A 120 0.64 -12.45 -15.51
N LEU A 121 -0.24 -13.45 -15.35
CA LEU A 121 -1.61 -13.28 -14.84
C LEU A 121 -1.70 -12.57 -13.48
N GLY A 122 -0.64 -12.59 -12.69
CA GLY A 122 -0.60 -11.85 -11.42
C GLY A 122 -0.94 -10.37 -11.55
N ILE A 123 -0.69 -9.76 -12.73
CA ILE A 123 -0.97 -8.36 -12.99
C ILE A 123 -2.46 -7.98 -12.80
N VAL A 124 -3.38 -8.94 -12.90
CA VAL A 124 -4.83 -8.71 -12.68
C VAL A 124 -5.13 -8.23 -11.25
N LEU A 125 -4.28 -8.52 -10.29
CA LEU A 125 -4.43 -8.03 -8.92
C LEU A 125 -4.23 -6.51 -8.80
N VAL A 126 -3.48 -5.90 -9.73
CA VAL A 126 -3.15 -4.47 -9.71
C VAL A 126 -4.39 -3.60 -9.88
N PRO A 127 -5.24 -3.75 -10.91
CA PRO A 127 -6.45 -2.95 -11.05
C PRO A 127 -7.44 -3.19 -9.90
N VAL A 128 -7.54 -4.41 -9.36
CA VAL A 128 -8.38 -4.69 -8.18
C VAL A 128 -7.87 -3.91 -6.97
N GLY A 129 -6.57 -3.99 -6.69
CA GLY A 129 -5.94 -3.19 -5.62
C GLY A 129 -6.09 -1.69 -5.85
N GLY A 130 -5.98 -1.22 -7.09
CA GLY A 130 -6.17 0.18 -7.48
C GLY A 130 -7.57 0.71 -7.18
N ILE A 131 -8.62 -0.06 -7.48
CA ILE A 131 -10.02 0.29 -7.15
C ILE A 131 -10.21 0.40 -5.64
N LEU A 132 -9.66 -0.54 -4.87
CA LEU A 132 -9.72 -0.50 -3.41
C LEU A 132 -8.97 0.71 -2.85
N LEU A 133 -7.79 1.00 -3.37
CA LEU A 133 -7.00 2.18 -2.99
C LEU A 133 -7.76 3.46 -3.27
N PHE A 134 -8.31 3.62 -4.48
CA PHE A 134 -9.11 4.78 -4.85
C PHE A 134 -10.30 4.96 -3.89
N SER A 135 -11.05 3.89 -3.62
CA SER A 135 -12.18 3.92 -2.70
C SER A 135 -11.79 4.35 -1.29
N ALA A 136 -10.66 3.83 -0.78
CA ALA A 136 -10.16 4.17 0.55
C ALA A 136 -9.71 5.64 0.63
N VAL A 137 -9.00 6.14 -0.39
CA VAL A 137 -8.56 7.54 -0.47
C VAL A 137 -9.77 8.47 -0.57
N LEU A 138 -10.75 8.14 -1.42
CA LEU A 138 -11.98 8.93 -1.57
C LEU A 138 -12.72 9.05 -0.23
N LEU A 139 -12.94 7.94 0.47
CA LEU A 139 -13.62 7.95 1.77
C LEU A 139 -12.85 8.77 2.81
N THR A 140 -11.53 8.70 2.80
CA THR A 140 -10.68 9.49 3.69
C THR A 140 -10.79 10.99 3.39
N ALA A 141 -10.75 11.36 2.11
CA ALA A 141 -10.89 12.74 1.67
C ALA A 141 -12.29 13.33 2.01
N LEU A 142 -13.35 12.54 1.82
CA LEU A 142 -14.70 12.94 2.19
C LEU A 142 -14.86 13.11 3.71
N ALA A 143 -14.24 12.26 4.51
CA ALA A 143 -14.24 12.41 5.97
C ALA A 143 -13.52 13.68 6.41
N LEU A 144 -12.38 14.02 5.80
CA LEU A 144 -11.65 15.25 6.06
C LEU A 144 -12.43 16.50 5.69
N LYS A 145 -13.21 16.47 4.59
CA LYS A 145 -14.07 17.61 4.18
C LYS A 145 -15.10 17.97 5.26
N GLN A 146 -15.54 17.01 6.05
CA GLN A 146 -16.52 17.22 7.13
C GLN A 146 -15.88 17.62 8.46
N TYR A 147 -14.54 17.57 8.55
CA TYR A 147 -13.81 17.93 9.76
C TYR A 147 -13.80 19.44 9.97
N ARG A 148 -14.28 19.87 11.15
CA ARG A 148 -14.22 21.26 11.62
C ARG A 148 -13.35 21.32 12.87
N PRO A 149 -12.16 21.92 12.83
CA PRO A 149 -11.25 21.95 13.97
C PRO A 149 -11.81 22.74 15.17
N ASP A 150 -12.75 23.65 14.94
CA ASP A 150 -13.29 24.58 15.96
C ASP A 150 -14.52 24.02 16.70
N ALA A 151 -14.92 22.77 16.45
CA ALA A 151 -16.10 22.14 17.06
C ALA A 151 -15.79 21.25 18.28
N THR A 152 -14.58 21.39 18.86
CA THR A 152 -14.13 20.63 20.04
C THR A 152 -13.85 21.50 21.23
#